data_8283d9c841f9d021b64bf03da6acb74a
#
_entry.id   8283d9c841f9d021b64bf03da6acb74a
#
_cell.length_a   1.000
_cell.length_b   1.000
_cell.length_c   1.000
_cell.angle_alpha   90.00
_cell.angle_beta   90.00
_cell.angle_gamma   90.00
#
_symmetry.space_group_name_H-M   'P 1'
#
loop_
_entity.id
_entity.type
_entity.pdbx_description
1 polymer ?
#
loop_
_entity_poly.entity_id
_entity_poly.type
_entity_poly.pdbx_seq_one_letter_code
_entity_poly.pdbx_strand_id
1 'polypeptide(L)'
;GANSAAHIAILELNKQYGLNIEPVHYRGEAPMWTGLMEGTLDAAMGSYTAAQPVLQSNLGVPFAVHSKKVDALPKVKTLPEQGATSKFFTVSGFTGWSLPKATPQPIVDRLAQLCVAANSDPKVKEVLATFVLEPTLGFKETNALYQHELPIWMESAKSLGLEPV
;
A
#
# COMPACT_ATOMS: atom_id res chain seq x y z
N GLY A 1 4.74 -3.33 10.04
CA GLY A 1 4.86 -4.47 10.96
C GLY A 1 5.10 -5.78 10.22
N ALA A 2 5.30 -6.87 10.95
CA ALA A 2 5.44 -8.20 10.36
C ALA A 2 4.21 -8.54 9.49
N ASN A 3 4.43 -9.29 8.39
CA ASN A 3 3.42 -9.70 7.42
C ASN A 3 2.66 -8.55 6.73
N SER A 4 3.16 -7.31 6.84
CA SER A 4 2.62 -6.18 6.08
C SER A 4 3.08 -6.20 4.61
N ALA A 5 2.44 -5.37 3.77
CA ALA A 5 2.86 -5.19 2.38
C ALA A 5 4.36 -4.84 2.24
N ALA A 6 4.86 -3.96 3.10
CA ALA A 6 6.27 -3.58 3.10
C ALA A 6 7.20 -4.76 3.44
N HIS A 7 6.81 -5.58 4.42
CA HIS A 7 7.57 -6.78 4.77
C HIS A 7 7.63 -7.78 3.60
N ILE A 8 6.48 -8.09 3.00
CA ILE A 8 6.42 -8.99 1.83
C ILE A 8 7.24 -8.42 0.66
N ALA A 9 7.16 -7.11 0.41
CA ALA A 9 7.94 -6.47 -0.66
C ALA A 9 9.45 -6.64 -0.46
N ILE A 10 9.96 -6.45 0.77
CA ILE A 10 11.38 -6.65 1.09
C ILE A 10 11.78 -8.11 0.85
N LEU A 11 10.99 -9.07 1.31
CA LEU A 11 11.27 -10.49 1.14
C LEU A 11 11.23 -10.91 -0.34
N GLU A 12 10.29 -10.37 -1.12
CA GLU A 12 10.23 -10.59 -2.59
C GLU A 12 11.46 -10.02 -3.30
N LEU A 13 11.94 -8.83 -2.91
CA LEU A 13 13.17 -8.26 -3.45
C LEU A 13 14.39 -9.11 -3.07
N ASN A 14 14.49 -9.54 -1.82
CA ASN A 14 15.55 -10.45 -1.36
C ASN A 14 15.56 -11.73 -2.21
N LYS A 15 14.40 -12.35 -2.41
CA LYS A 15 14.25 -13.57 -3.18
C LYS A 15 14.62 -13.38 -4.65
N GLN A 16 14.12 -12.31 -5.27
CA GLN A 16 14.31 -12.05 -6.70
C GLN A 16 15.76 -11.71 -7.05
N TYR A 17 16.41 -10.91 -6.22
CA TYR A 17 17.76 -10.40 -6.51
C TYR A 17 18.88 -11.04 -5.68
N GLY A 18 18.57 -12.03 -4.85
CA GLY A 18 19.55 -12.64 -3.95
C GLY A 18 20.11 -11.67 -2.92
N LEU A 19 19.28 -10.70 -2.49
CA LEU A 19 19.67 -9.70 -1.51
C LEU A 19 19.51 -10.23 -0.08
N ASN A 20 20.09 -9.54 0.88
CA ASN A 20 19.94 -9.81 2.31
C ASN A 20 19.54 -8.52 3.05
N ILE A 21 18.41 -7.92 2.64
CA ILE A 21 17.85 -6.76 3.32
C ILE A 21 17.19 -7.23 4.61
N GLU A 22 17.64 -6.72 5.75
CA GLU A 22 17.08 -7.05 7.07
C GLU A 22 15.83 -6.19 7.35
N PRO A 23 14.62 -6.78 7.48
CA PRO A 23 13.42 -6.02 7.77
C PRO A 23 13.35 -5.62 9.25
N VAL A 24 13.33 -4.33 9.52
CA VAL A 24 13.13 -3.76 10.87
C VAL A 24 11.67 -3.34 11.04
N HIS A 25 11.00 -3.91 12.04
CA HIS A 25 9.58 -3.70 12.28
C HIS A 25 9.30 -2.59 13.31
N TYR A 26 8.52 -1.60 12.89
CA TYR A 26 8.07 -0.49 13.73
C TYR A 26 6.58 -0.58 14.06
N ARG A 27 6.16 0.02 15.17
CA ARG A 27 4.73 0.23 15.50
C ARG A 27 4.23 1.50 14.82
N GLY A 28 3.91 1.41 13.52
CA GLY A 28 3.46 2.54 12.71
C GLY A 28 4.57 3.17 11.86
N GLU A 29 4.17 4.07 10.97
CA GLU A 29 5.09 4.66 9.99
C GLU A 29 5.90 5.83 10.57
N ALA A 30 5.33 6.64 11.47
CA ALA A 30 6.02 7.82 11.99
C ALA A 30 7.38 7.51 12.63
N PRO A 31 7.51 6.54 13.58
CA PRO A 31 8.81 6.22 14.15
C PRO A 31 9.78 5.58 13.13
N MET A 32 9.28 4.90 12.10
CA MET A 32 10.10 4.38 11.01
C MET A 32 10.72 5.51 10.19
N TRP A 33 9.93 6.52 9.79
CA TRP A 33 10.45 7.68 9.06
C TRP A 33 11.43 8.51 9.89
N THR A 34 11.20 8.62 11.20
CA THR A 34 12.17 9.21 12.13
C THR A 34 13.50 8.46 12.11
N GLY A 35 13.45 7.11 12.19
CA GLY A 35 14.65 6.28 12.12
C GLY A 35 15.43 6.46 10.82
N LEU A 36 14.74 6.64 9.69
CA LEU A 36 15.40 6.95 8.42
C LEU A 36 16.10 8.33 8.47
N MET A 37 15.44 9.36 9.00
CA MET A 37 16.03 10.71 9.13
C MET A 37 17.23 10.73 10.07
N GLU A 38 17.24 9.90 11.09
CA GLU A 38 18.34 9.77 12.07
C GLU A 38 19.49 8.86 11.59
N GLY A 39 19.30 8.19 10.43
CA GLY A 39 20.31 7.29 9.86
C GLY A 39 20.40 5.93 10.56
N THR A 40 19.39 5.55 11.35
CA THR A 40 19.29 4.19 11.95
C THR A 40 18.72 3.18 10.99
N LEU A 41 18.12 3.63 9.88
CA LEU A 41 17.66 2.82 8.76
C LEU A 41 18.30 3.31 7.46
N ASP A 42 18.71 2.37 6.61
CA ASP A 42 19.25 2.66 5.27
C ASP A 42 18.13 2.96 4.26
N ALA A 43 16.95 2.35 4.45
CA ALA A 43 15.77 2.54 3.60
C ALA A 43 14.49 2.36 4.40
N ALA A 44 13.39 2.92 3.91
CA ALA A 44 12.06 2.76 4.49
C ALA A 44 11.00 2.64 3.39
N MET A 45 9.93 1.91 3.66
CA MET A 45 8.78 1.75 2.79
C MET A 45 7.49 2.06 3.54
N GLY A 46 6.72 3.02 3.04
CA GLY A 46 5.47 3.45 3.66
C GLY A 46 4.66 4.35 2.73
N SER A 47 3.64 5.00 3.28
CA SER A 47 2.76 5.89 2.51
C SER A 47 3.47 7.20 2.14
N TYR A 48 3.08 7.76 0.98
CA TYR A 48 3.57 9.06 0.52
C TYR A 48 3.33 10.17 1.57
N THR A 49 2.15 10.17 2.19
CA THR A 49 1.79 11.18 3.19
C THR A 49 2.68 11.13 4.42
N ALA A 50 2.96 9.93 4.95
CA ALA A 50 3.83 9.80 6.11
C ALA A 50 5.31 10.07 5.79
N ALA A 51 5.72 9.93 4.52
CA ALA A 51 7.06 10.25 4.05
C ALA A 51 7.33 11.76 3.89
N GLN A 52 6.29 12.62 3.91
CA GLN A 52 6.42 14.05 3.67
C GLN A 52 7.53 14.76 4.47
N PRO A 53 7.70 14.51 5.78
CA PRO A 53 8.79 15.15 6.53
C PRO A 53 10.18 14.82 5.98
N VAL A 54 10.40 13.57 5.57
CA VAL A 54 11.67 13.11 4.98
C VAL A 54 11.93 13.78 3.63
N LEU A 55 10.89 13.84 2.78
CA LEU A 55 10.98 14.42 1.44
C LEU A 55 11.21 15.93 1.49
N GLN A 56 10.50 16.64 2.37
CA GLN A 56 10.60 18.09 2.53
C GLN A 56 11.95 18.52 3.14
N SER A 57 12.50 17.73 4.04
CA SER A 57 13.81 17.98 4.65
C SER A 57 15.00 17.55 3.79
N ASN A 58 14.76 16.91 2.64
CA ASN A 58 15.78 16.29 1.78
C ASN A 58 16.71 15.30 2.51
N LEU A 59 16.21 14.67 3.57
CA LEU A 59 16.93 13.62 4.32
C LEU A 59 16.72 12.21 3.73
N GLY A 60 15.88 12.09 2.72
CA GLY A 60 15.68 10.86 1.98
C GLY A 60 15.29 11.13 0.53
N VAL A 61 15.64 10.19 -0.34
CA VAL A 61 15.34 10.25 -1.77
C VAL A 61 14.39 9.11 -2.15
N PRO A 62 13.20 9.40 -2.74
CA PRO A 62 12.32 8.37 -3.20
C PRO A 62 12.91 7.68 -4.44
N PHE A 63 13.19 6.39 -4.38
CA PHE A 63 13.82 5.66 -5.47
C PHE A 63 12.84 4.73 -6.22
N ALA A 64 11.73 4.34 -5.59
CA ALA A 64 10.70 3.52 -6.22
C ALA A 64 9.32 3.77 -5.59
N VAL A 65 8.27 3.54 -6.38
CA VAL A 65 6.91 3.35 -5.90
C VAL A 65 6.46 1.90 -6.18
N HIS A 66 5.54 1.37 -5.38
CA HIS A 66 5.21 -0.07 -5.41
C HIS A 66 4.71 -0.52 -6.79
N SER A 67 3.48 -0.18 -7.16
CA SER A 67 2.84 -0.70 -8.38
C SER A 67 2.32 0.38 -9.32
N LYS A 68 1.85 1.52 -8.78
CA LYS A 68 1.28 2.62 -9.55
C LYS A 68 2.11 3.89 -9.37
N LYS A 69 2.19 4.68 -10.43
CA LYS A 69 2.82 6.00 -10.37
C LYS A 69 2.05 6.91 -9.42
N VAL A 70 2.80 7.76 -8.74
CA VAL A 70 2.28 8.80 -7.84
C VAL A 70 2.51 10.15 -8.50
N ASP A 71 1.46 10.89 -8.79
CA ASP A 71 1.54 12.18 -9.50
C ASP A 71 2.46 13.19 -8.80
N ALA A 72 2.49 13.15 -7.48
CA ALA A 72 3.40 13.98 -6.68
C ALA A 72 4.89 13.57 -6.80
N LEU A 73 5.19 12.40 -7.39
CA LEU A 73 6.53 11.87 -7.62
C LEU A 73 6.72 11.47 -9.10
N PRO A 74 6.57 12.40 -10.07
CA PRO A 74 6.45 12.07 -11.49
C PRO A 74 7.72 11.44 -12.10
N LYS A 75 8.87 11.62 -11.46
CA LYS A 75 10.16 11.06 -11.91
C LYS A 75 10.48 9.71 -11.28
N VAL A 76 9.72 9.29 -10.27
CA VAL A 76 9.98 8.02 -9.57
C VAL A 76 9.28 6.90 -10.31
N LYS A 77 10.05 5.90 -10.71
CA LYS A 77 9.55 4.71 -11.40
C LYS A 77 8.94 3.73 -10.42
N THR A 78 8.00 2.92 -10.92
CA THR A 78 7.46 1.79 -10.15
C THR A 78 8.50 0.66 -10.05
N LEU A 79 8.35 -0.22 -9.06
CA LEU A 79 9.19 -1.42 -8.96
C LEU A 79 9.14 -2.27 -10.23
N PRO A 80 7.99 -2.55 -10.87
CA PRO A 80 7.96 -3.23 -12.18
C PRO A 80 8.71 -2.50 -13.29
N GLU A 81 8.62 -1.16 -13.39
CA GLU A 81 9.37 -0.37 -14.37
C GLU A 81 10.90 -0.42 -14.14
N GLN A 82 11.33 -0.86 -12.98
CA GLN A 82 12.73 -1.05 -12.61
C GLN A 82 13.18 -2.51 -12.66
N GLY A 83 12.32 -3.41 -13.19
CA GLY A 83 12.63 -4.81 -13.43
C GLY A 83 12.19 -5.77 -12.33
N ALA A 84 11.44 -5.33 -11.32
CA ALA A 84 10.86 -6.23 -10.33
C ALA A 84 9.72 -7.05 -10.96
N THR A 85 9.88 -8.39 -11.01
CA THR A 85 9.00 -9.29 -11.78
C THR A 85 8.01 -10.08 -10.93
N SER A 86 8.12 -10.04 -9.59
CA SER A 86 7.13 -10.70 -8.73
C SER A 86 5.73 -10.14 -8.98
N LYS A 87 4.74 -11.02 -9.08
CA LYS A 87 3.32 -10.63 -9.18
C LYS A 87 2.89 -9.75 -8.00
N PHE A 88 3.54 -9.87 -6.85
CA PHE A 88 3.27 -9.02 -5.70
C PHE A 88 3.44 -7.53 -6.01
N PHE A 89 4.37 -7.16 -6.88
CA PHE A 89 4.59 -5.77 -7.29
C PHE A 89 3.56 -5.23 -8.28
N THR A 90 2.58 -6.06 -8.70
CA THR A 90 1.46 -5.61 -9.54
C THR A 90 0.18 -5.30 -8.75
N VAL A 91 0.09 -5.74 -7.48
CA VAL A 91 -1.08 -5.43 -6.65
C VAL A 91 -1.01 -3.98 -6.18
N SER A 92 -2.16 -3.31 -6.15
CA SER A 92 -2.22 -1.92 -5.70
C SER A 92 -2.44 -1.79 -4.19
N GLY A 93 -2.92 -2.83 -3.55
CA GLY A 93 -3.47 -2.72 -2.21
C GLY A 93 -4.71 -1.81 -2.20
N PHE A 94 -5.49 -1.90 -1.16
CA PHE A 94 -6.63 -1.01 -0.98
C PHE A 94 -6.97 -0.85 0.50
N THR A 95 -7.58 0.28 0.84
CA THR A 95 -8.26 0.48 2.12
C THR A 95 -9.74 0.33 1.89
N GLY A 96 -10.40 -0.50 2.68
CA GLY A 96 -11.83 -0.79 2.49
C GLY A 96 -12.59 -0.87 3.81
N TRP A 97 -13.89 -0.69 3.72
CA TRP A 97 -14.81 -0.91 4.83
C TRP A 97 -15.35 -2.33 4.73
N SER A 98 -15.29 -3.07 5.82
CA SER A 98 -15.83 -4.42 5.91
C SER A 98 -17.02 -4.44 6.86
N LEU A 99 -18.03 -5.19 6.49
CA LEU A 99 -19.22 -5.41 7.29
C LEU A 99 -19.29 -6.87 7.74
N PRO A 100 -19.93 -7.17 8.88
CA PRO A 100 -20.19 -8.54 9.28
C PRO A 100 -20.92 -9.29 8.16
N LYS A 101 -20.57 -10.56 7.94
CA LYS A 101 -21.17 -11.40 6.88
C LYS A 101 -22.71 -11.49 6.97
N ALA A 102 -23.26 -11.37 8.18
CA ALA A 102 -24.71 -11.42 8.44
C ALA A 102 -25.42 -10.08 8.14
N THR A 103 -24.72 -9.03 7.69
CA THR A 103 -25.34 -7.75 7.37
C THR A 103 -26.31 -7.92 6.21
N PRO A 104 -27.60 -7.50 6.35
CA PRO A 104 -28.58 -7.59 5.27
C PRO A 104 -28.11 -6.83 4.01
N GLN A 105 -28.29 -7.46 2.83
CA GLN A 105 -27.84 -6.91 1.56
C GLN A 105 -28.32 -5.46 1.29
N PRO A 106 -29.57 -5.06 1.61
CA PRO A 106 -30.00 -3.67 1.41
C PRO A 106 -29.18 -2.65 2.20
N ILE A 107 -28.65 -3.02 3.37
CA ILE A 107 -27.78 -2.17 4.18
C ILE A 107 -26.41 -2.05 3.49
N VAL A 108 -25.84 -3.16 3.02
CA VAL A 108 -24.57 -3.18 2.27
C VAL A 108 -24.66 -2.27 1.04
N ASP A 109 -25.74 -2.44 0.24
CA ASP A 109 -25.96 -1.67 -0.98
C ASP A 109 -26.11 -0.17 -0.68
N ARG A 110 -26.86 0.16 0.39
CA ARG A 110 -27.04 1.56 0.77
C ARG A 110 -25.75 2.23 1.23
N LEU A 111 -24.96 1.54 2.03
CA LEU A 111 -23.66 2.05 2.48
C LEU A 111 -22.70 2.24 1.29
N ALA A 112 -22.61 1.25 0.39
CA ALA A 112 -21.79 1.37 -0.80
C ALA A 112 -22.20 2.55 -1.69
N GLN A 113 -23.52 2.78 -1.90
CA GLN A 113 -24.02 3.93 -2.64
C GLN A 113 -23.64 5.27 -1.98
N LEU A 114 -23.73 5.36 -0.64
CA LEU A 114 -23.33 6.56 0.10
C LEU A 114 -21.83 6.84 -0.03
N CYS A 115 -20.99 5.81 0.09
CA CYS A 115 -19.55 5.93 -0.09
C CYS A 115 -19.17 6.40 -1.50
N VAL A 116 -19.79 5.83 -2.53
CA VAL A 116 -19.56 6.24 -3.92
C VAL A 116 -20.06 7.67 -4.16
N ALA A 117 -21.25 8.03 -3.66
CA ALA A 117 -21.80 9.37 -3.79
C ALA A 117 -20.90 10.43 -3.13
N ALA A 118 -20.24 10.10 -2.03
CA ALA A 118 -19.30 10.98 -1.35
C ALA A 118 -18.09 11.40 -2.22
N ASN A 119 -17.75 10.65 -3.27
CA ASN A 119 -16.68 11.02 -4.20
C ASN A 119 -16.95 12.37 -4.92
N SER A 120 -18.20 12.81 -5.00
CA SER A 120 -18.54 14.10 -5.60
C SER A 120 -18.33 15.31 -4.67
N ASP A 121 -18.23 15.07 -3.36
CA ASP A 121 -18.04 16.10 -2.35
C ASP A 121 -16.64 16.73 -2.47
N PRO A 122 -16.54 18.09 -2.53
CA PRO A 122 -15.24 18.77 -2.67
C PRO A 122 -14.26 18.46 -1.54
N LYS A 123 -14.75 18.32 -0.30
CA LYS A 123 -13.91 18.02 0.85
C LYS A 123 -13.37 16.59 0.81
N VAL A 124 -14.18 15.64 0.33
CA VAL A 124 -13.72 14.25 0.11
C VAL A 124 -12.65 14.22 -0.97
N LYS A 125 -12.84 14.94 -2.08
CA LYS A 125 -11.81 15.04 -3.14
C LYS A 125 -10.50 15.61 -2.63
N GLU A 126 -10.56 16.66 -1.82
CA GLU A 126 -9.38 17.25 -1.18
C GLU A 126 -8.63 16.24 -0.29
N VAL A 127 -9.37 15.50 0.53
CA VAL A 127 -8.79 14.46 1.41
C VAL A 127 -8.18 13.34 0.58
N LEU A 128 -8.88 12.83 -0.45
CA LEU A 128 -8.35 11.77 -1.33
C LEU A 128 -7.06 12.23 -2.01
N ALA A 129 -7.01 13.45 -2.52
CA ALA A 129 -5.81 14.02 -3.13
C ALA A 129 -4.65 14.16 -2.11
N THR A 130 -4.94 14.63 -0.89
CA THR A 130 -3.93 14.78 0.18
C THR A 130 -3.28 13.44 0.54
N PHE A 131 -4.08 12.37 0.61
CA PHE A 131 -3.59 11.04 0.97
C PHE A 131 -3.20 10.19 -0.25
N VAL A 132 -3.27 10.75 -1.46
CA VAL A 132 -2.98 10.03 -2.72
C VAL A 132 -3.83 8.75 -2.83
N LEU A 133 -5.11 8.90 -2.52
CA LEU A 133 -6.09 7.81 -2.57
C LEU A 133 -6.96 7.93 -3.82
N GLU A 134 -7.30 6.79 -4.38
CA GLU A 134 -8.28 6.68 -5.46
C GLU A 134 -9.71 6.92 -4.94
N PRO A 135 -10.62 7.38 -5.80
CA PRO A 135 -12.04 7.47 -5.46
C PRO A 135 -12.60 6.12 -4.97
N THR A 136 -13.54 6.19 -4.04
CA THR A 136 -14.17 4.99 -3.47
C THR A 136 -14.91 4.20 -4.54
N LEU A 137 -14.63 2.91 -4.62
CA LEU A 137 -15.32 1.97 -5.50
C LEU A 137 -16.64 1.50 -4.91
N GLY A 138 -17.56 1.06 -5.77
CA GLY A 138 -18.78 0.38 -5.36
C GLY A 138 -18.54 -1.03 -4.83
N PHE A 139 -19.58 -1.64 -4.27
CA PHE A 139 -19.48 -2.98 -3.67
C PHE A 139 -18.98 -4.04 -4.66
N LYS A 140 -19.50 -4.05 -5.89
CA LYS A 140 -19.12 -5.05 -6.91
C LYS A 140 -17.66 -4.90 -7.33
N GLU A 141 -17.23 -3.68 -7.60
CA GLU A 141 -15.88 -3.35 -8.02
C GLU A 141 -14.87 -3.65 -6.91
N THR A 142 -15.19 -3.27 -5.67
CA THR A 142 -14.36 -3.57 -4.49
C THR A 142 -14.22 -5.09 -4.29
N ASN A 143 -15.32 -5.83 -4.41
CA ASN A 143 -15.28 -7.29 -4.28
C ASN A 143 -14.47 -7.94 -5.42
N ALA A 144 -14.60 -7.45 -6.65
CA ALA A 144 -13.82 -7.94 -7.78
C ALA A 144 -12.31 -7.68 -7.58
N LEU A 145 -11.94 -6.50 -7.11
CA LEU A 145 -10.56 -6.16 -6.77
C LEU A 145 -10.02 -7.10 -5.67
N TYR A 146 -10.77 -7.30 -4.60
CA TYR A 146 -10.40 -8.19 -3.51
C TYR A 146 -10.17 -9.63 -4.00
N GLN A 147 -11.10 -10.17 -4.81
CA GLN A 147 -10.99 -11.53 -5.36
C GLN A 147 -9.81 -11.66 -6.33
N HIS A 148 -9.44 -10.60 -7.01
CA HIS A 148 -8.28 -10.57 -7.90
C HIS A 148 -6.96 -10.54 -7.13
N GLU A 149 -6.84 -9.68 -6.12
CA GLU A 149 -5.58 -9.46 -5.41
C GLU A 149 -5.30 -10.51 -4.32
N LEU A 150 -6.34 -10.99 -3.63
CA LEU A 150 -6.18 -11.94 -2.51
C LEU A 150 -5.33 -13.18 -2.86
N PRO A 151 -5.54 -13.86 -4.00
CA PRO A 151 -4.70 -15.01 -4.37
C PRO A 151 -3.22 -14.65 -4.52
N ILE A 152 -2.91 -13.47 -5.04
CA ILE A 152 -1.53 -12.99 -5.22
C ILE A 152 -0.86 -12.78 -3.85
N TRP A 153 -1.59 -12.14 -2.91
CA TRP A 153 -1.12 -11.97 -1.54
C TRP A 153 -0.85 -13.30 -0.84
N MET A 154 -1.79 -14.24 -0.96
CA MET A 154 -1.67 -15.56 -0.35
C MET A 154 -0.52 -16.38 -0.97
N GLU A 155 -0.36 -16.33 -2.29
CA GLU A 155 0.72 -17.01 -3.00
C GLU A 155 2.08 -16.45 -2.56
N SER A 156 2.23 -15.13 -2.51
CA SER A 156 3.46 -14.48 -2.06
C SER A 156 3.78 -14.84 -0.61
N ALA A 157 2.83 -14.68 0.31
CA ALA A 157 3.03 -15.05 1.71
C ALA A 157 3.48 -16.50 1.86
N LYS A 158 2.79 -17.43 1.20
CA LYS A 158 3.11 -18.87 1.24
C LYS A 158 4.50 -19.15 0.65
N SER A 159 4.86 -18.52 -0.47
CA SER A 159 6.16 -18.72 -1.14
C SER A 159 7.35 -18.19 -0.35
N LEU A 160 7.09 -17.29 0.58
CA LEU A 160 8.05 -16.68 1.50
C LEU A 160 8.06 -17.35 2.89
N GLY A 161 7.24 -18.39 3.09
CA GLY A 161 7.16 -19.11 4.38
C GLY A 161 6.49 -18.29 5.49
N LEU A 162 5.67 -17.30 5.15
CA LEU A 162 4.96 -16.50 6.14
C LEU A 162 3.69 -17.23 6.60
N GLU A 163 3.58 -17.42 7.92
CA GLU A 163 2.39 -18.00 8.54
C GLU A 163 1.29 -16.94 8.71
N PRO A 164 0.01 -17.31 8.57
CA PRO A 164 -1.10 -16.44 8.93
C PRO A 164 -1.01 -16.03 10.41
N VAL A 165 -1.22 -14.76 10.68
CA VAL A 165 -1.25 -14.20 12.04
C VAL A 165 -2.69 -14.19 12.55
#